data_43faf1264d107ae65dc3199edeafe6ee
#
_entry.id   43faf1264d107ae65dc3199edeafe6ee
#
_cell.length_a   1.000
_cell.length_b   1.000
_cell.length_c   1.000
_cell.angle_alpha   90.00
_cell.angle_beta   90.00
_cell.angle_gamma   90.00
#
_symmetry.space_group_name_H-M   'P 1'
#
loop_
_entity.id
_entity.type
_entity.pdbx_description
1 polymer ?
#
loop_
_entity_poly.entity_id
_entity_poly.type
_entity_poly.pdbx_seq_one_letter_code
_entity_poly.pdbx_strand_id
1 'polypeptide(L)'
;MKKIRNYFMVSAGLLLAFLVLLFFVLRVDVQGIGPKASQIGLADVNGWVFQKTGVNLLWYEITDWLGVVAILVAFSFGVLGFVQLIKRKSIRKVDADILLLGAFYFIIIAVYVFFEIFVVNYRPVLLGKELEASFPSSHTMIVFCIMSTAILQFQRRIKKPGLRKILQWLSGVIMIVTIVGRLISGVHWFTDILAGLLLGMALVMLYAALVKWTDTWQKSK
;
A
#
# COMPACT_ATOMS: atom_id res chain seq x y z
N MET A 1 5.30 6.03 -26.06
CA MET A 1 6.39 5.24 -25.46
C MET A 1 7.17 5.98 -24.37
N LYS A 2 7.68 7.22 -24.59
CA LYS A 2 8.45 7.99 -23.57
C LYS A 2 7.73 8.11 -22.21
N LYS A 3 6.43 8.37 -22.20
CA LYS A 3 5.60 8.51 -20.99
C LYS A 3 5.47 7.20 -20.19
N ILE A 4 5.35 6.05 -20.86
CA ILE A 4 5.29 4.73 -20.22
C ILE A 4 6.63 4.39 -19.57
N ARG A 5 7.74 4.62 -20.29
CA ARG A 5 9.09 4.44 -19.75
C ARG A 5 9.32 5.22 -18.46
N ASN A 6 8.83 6.47 -18.38
CA ASN A 6 8.95 7.27 -17.17
C ASN A 6 8.25 6.61 -15.96
N TYR A 7 7.06 6.01 -16.13
CA TYR A 7 6.38 5.30 -15.05
C TYR A 7 7.19 4.08 -14.56
N PHE A 8 7.78 3.30 -15.47
CA PHE A 8 8.68 2.20 -15.09
C PHE A 8 9.93 2.69 -14.37
N MET A 9 10.54 3.78 -14.85
CA MET A 9 11.73 4.36 -14.21
C MET A 9 11.41 4.88 -12.79
N VAL A 10 10.28 5.56 -12.60
CA VAL A 10 9.85 6.02 -11.27
C VAL A 10 9.56 4.84 -10.35
N SER A 11 8.87 3.80 -10.83
CA SER A 11 8.65 2.57 -10.07
C SER A 11 9.96 1.92 -9.63
N ALA A 12 10.93 1.77 -10.55
CA ALA A 12 12.23 1.19 -10.25
C ALA A 12 13.02 2.05 -9.25
N GLY A 13 12.99 3.37 -9.40
CA GLY A 13 13.64 4.30 -8.45
C GLY A 13 13.05 4.23 -7.04
N LEU A 14 11.72 4.15 -6.94
CA LEU A 14 11.03 4.00 -5.66
C LEU A 14 11.30 2.63 -5.01
N LEU A 15 11.35 1.56 -5.81
CA LEU A 15 11.72 0.24 -5.33
C LEU A 15 13.18 0.22 -4.83
N LEU A 16 14.09 0.87 -5.55
CA LEU A 16 15.47 1.02 -5.10
C LEU A 16 15.55 1.80 -3.79
N ALA A 17 14.81 2.90 -3.65
CA ALA A 17 14.74 3.67 -2.41
C ALA A 17 14.21 2.82 -1.24
N PHE A 18 13.18 1.98 -1.48
CA PHE A 18 12.69 1.01 -0.50
C PHE A 18 13.78 0.00 -0.10
N LEU A 19 14.51 -0.57 -1.06
CA LEU A 19 15.59 -1.54 -0.79
C LEU A 19 16.74 -0.90 -0.01
N VAL A 20 17.09 0.35 -0.31
CA VAL A 20 18.07 1.13 0.44
C VAL A 20 17.59 1.37 1.87
N LEU A 21 16.33 1.77 2.07
CA LEU A 21 15.76 1.91 3.41
C LEU A 21 15.77 0.57 4.17
N LEU A 22 15.38 -0.52 3.53
CA LEU A 22 15.42 -1.86 4.12
C LEU A 22 16.85 -2.24 4.56
N PHE A 23 17.84 -1.96 3.73
CA PHE A 23 19.25 -2.18 4.09
C PHE A 23 19.65 -1.37 5.35
N PHE A 24 19.29 -0.08 5.42
CA PHE A 24 19.56 0.74 6.58
C PHE A 24 18.86 0.23 7.84
N VAL A 25 17.60 -0.14 7.75
CA VAL A 25 16.85 -0.72 8.88
C VAL A 25 17.47 -2.03 9.37
N LEU A 26 18.01 -2.84 8.48
CA LEU A 26 18.64 -4.12 8.88
C LEU A 26 20.07 -3.98 9.43
N ARG A 27 20.78 -2.87 9.14
CA ARG A 27 22.24 -2.81 9.35
C ARG A 27 22.72 -1.58 10.12
N VAL A 28 21.94 -0.53 10.19
CA VAL A 28 22.39 0.74 10.76
C VAL A 28 21.62 1.03 12.03
N ASP A 29 22.35 1.38 13.08
CA ASP A 29 21.82 1.79 14.38
C ASP A 29 20.74 0.81 14.89
N VAL A 30 21.13 -0.49 14.96
CA VAL A 30 20.24 -1.58 15.43
C VAL A 30 20.37 -1.71 16.94
N GLN A 31 19.28 -1.39 17.68
CA GLN A 31 19.26 -1.40 19.14
C GLN A 31 17.99 -2.10 19.68
N GLY A 32 18.07 -2.62 20.90
CA GLY A 32 16.97 -3.32 21.58
C GLY A 32 15.95 -2.37 22.21
N ILE A 33 15.40 -1.42 21.43
CA ILE A 33 14.44 -0.43 21.92
C ILE A 33 12.97 -0.89 21.85
N GLY A 34 12.69 -2.01 21.21
CA GLY A 34 11.34 -2.56 21.10
C GLY A 34 10.92 -3.41 22.31
N PRO A 35 9.64 -3.81 22.40
CA PRO A 35 9.15 -4.69 23.46
C PRO A 35 9.95 -6.00 23.51
N LYS A 36 10.11 -6.54 24.75
CA LYS A 36 10.93 -7.75 25.02
C LYS A 36 12.39 -7.59 24.50
N ALA A 37 12.92 -6.34 24.48
CA ALA A 37 14.23 -5.97 23.92
C ALA A 37 14.42 -6.37 22.46
N SER A 38 13.35 -6.34 21.66
CA SER A 38 13.41 -6.62 20.23
C SER A 38 14.27 -5.59 19.51
N GLN A 39 15.08 -6.09 18.57
CA GLN A 39 16.04 -5.28 17.81
C GLN A 39 15.31 -4.43 16.76
N ILE A 40 15.60 -3.14 16.73
CA ILE A 40 15.00 -2.18 15.81
C ILE A 40 16.12 -1.40 15.14
N GLY A 41 16.12 -1.37 13.82
CA GLY A 41 17.09 -0.57 13.07
C GLY A 41 16.70 0.90 12.97
N LEU A 42 17.68 1.78 12.71
CA LEU A 42 17.51 3.23 12.77
C LEU A 42 16.85 3.65 14.10
N ALA A 43 17.33 3.06 15.18
CA ALA A 43 16.73 3.11 16.50
C ALA A 43 16.58 4.53 17.04
N ASP A 44 17.59 5.39 16.85
CA ASP A 44 17.58 6.79 17.31
C ASP A 44 16.44 7.57 16.63
N VAL A 45 16.28 7.43 15.31
CA VAL A 45 15.22 8.11 14.54
C VAL A 45 13.85 7.55 14.93
N ASN A 46 13.69 6.24 14.97
CA ASN A 46 12.47 5.57 15.34
C ASN A 46 12.05 5.89 16.78
N GLY A 47 13.00 5.85 17.71
CA GLY A 47 12.78 6.19 19.12
C GLY A 47 12.41 7.66 19.32
N TRP A 48 13.09 8.57 18.62
CA TRP A 48 12.77 9.99 18.67
C TRP A 48 11.36 10.31 18.17
N VAL A 49 10.95 9.74 17.03
CA VAL A 49 9.59 9.92 16.49
C VAL A 49 8.57 9.33 17.47
N PHE A 50 8.80 8.10 17.95
CA PHE A 50 7.89 7.43 18.88
C PHE A 50 7.69 8.22 20.19
N GLN A 51 8.76 8.81 20.74
CA GLN A 51 8.66 9.67 21.93
C GLN A 51 7.81 10.94 21.69
N LYS A 52 7.78 11.45 20.46
CA LYS A 52 6.98 12.63 20.09
C LYS A 52 5.52 12.30 19.79
N THR A 53 5.25 11.17 19.16
CA THR A 53 3.88 10.79 18.80
C THR A 53 3.16 10.05 19.92
N GLY A 54 3.91 9.29 20.73
CA GLY A 54 3.34 8.45 21.78
C GLY A 54 2.48 7.32 21.22
N VAL A 55 1.55 6.82 22.02
CA VAL A 55 0.61 5.76 21.68
C VAL A 55 -0.82 6.26 21.77
N ASN A 56 -1.60 6.08 20.73
CA ASN A 56 -3.01 6.46 20.68
C ASN A 56 -3.83 5.37 19.98
N LEU A 57 -4.44 4.49 20.77
CA LEU A 57 -5.19 3.34 20.27
C LEU A 57 -6.49 3.74 19.54
N LEU A 58 -7.05 4.92 19.78
CA LEU A 58 -8.19 5.41 19.01
C LEU A 58 -7.81 5.60 17.53
N TRP A 59 -6.63 6.15 17.25
CA TRP A 59 -6.12 6.26 15.88
C TRP A 59 -5.79 4.90 15.27
N TYR A 60 -5.38 3.94 16.08
CA TYR A 60 -5.23 2.56 15.65
C TYR A 60 -6.57 2.00 15.13
N GLU A 61 -7.64 2.08 15.95
CA GLU A 61 -8.98 1.60 15.56
C GLU A 61 -9.55 2.32 14.33
N ILE A 62 -9.43 3.67 14.29
CA ILE A 62 -9.89 4.45 13.12
C ILE A 62 -9.20 3.96 11.84
N THR A 63 -7.90 3.76 11.88
CA THR A 63 -7.16 3.33 10.69
C THR A 63 -7.39 1.87 10.32
N ASP A 64 -7.73 1.01 11.27
CA ASP A 64 -8.18 -0.36 11.01
C ASP A 64 -9.50 -0.35 10.23
N TRP A 65 -10.49 0.44 10.66
CA TRP A 65 -11.75 0.59 9.94
C TRP A 65 -11.57 1.20 8.55
N LEU A 66 -10.64 2.13 8.37
CA LEU A 66 -10.29 2.64 7.04
C LEU A 66 -9.65 1.55 6.16
N GLY A 67 -8.91 0.63 6.76
CA GLY A 67 -8.41 -0.58 6.09
C GLY A 67 -9.56 -1.47 5.60
N VAL A 68 -10.59 -1.68 6.43
CA VAL A 68 -11.80 -2.42 6.02
C VAL A 68 -12.50 -1.72 4.85
N VAL A 69 -12.66 -0.40 4.90
CA VAL A 69 -13.23 0.38 3.78
C VAL A 69 -12.42 0.17 2.51
N ALA A 70 -11.08 0.20 2.58
CA ALA A 70 -10.23 -0.05 1.43
C ALA A 70 -10.45 -1.46 0.85
N ILE A 71 -10.52 -2.48 1.70
CA ILE A 71 -10.79 -3.86 1.27
C ILE A 71 -12.16 -3.96 0.58
N LEU A 72 -13.19 -3.30 1.09
CA LEU A 72 -14.52 -3.27 0.44
C LEU A 72 -14.47 -2.60 -0.94
N VAL A 73 -13.65 -1.55 -1.11
CA VAL A 73 -13.42 -0.94 -2.43
C VAL A 73 -12.72 -1.94 -3.37
N ALA A 74 -11.68 -2.63 -2.91
CA ALA A 74 -11.01 -3.66 -3.71
C ALA A 74 -11.97 -4.79 -4.10
N PHE A 75 -12.79 -5.25 -3.15
CA PHE A 75 -13.81 -6.26 -3.38
C PHE A 75 -14.84 -5.83 -4.43
N SER A 76 -15.24 -4.55 -4.45
CA SER A 76 -16.17 -4.02 -5.46
C SER A 76 -15.61 -4.14 -6.89
N PHE A 77 -14.31 -3.95 -7.08
CA PHE A 77 -13.66 -4.20 -8.37
C PHE A 77 -13.53 -5.69 -8.69
N GLY A 78 -13.35 -6.54 -7.69
CA GLY A 78 -13.43 -8.00 -7.85
C GLY A 78 -14.80 -8.44 -8.36
N VAL A 79 -15.87 -7.93 -7.74
CA VAL A 79 -17.27 -8.16 -8.19
C VAL A 79 -17.47 -7.66 -9.61
N LEU A 80 -16.95 -6.47 -9.96
CA LEU A 80 -17.02 -5.94 -11.32
C LEU A 80 -16.37 -6.90 -12.33
N GLY A 81 -15.17 -7.39 -12.03
CA GLY A 81 -14.46 -8.35 -12.88
C GLY A 81 -15.22 -9.68 -13.03
N PHE A 82 -15.78 -10.17 -11.94
CA PHE A 82 -16.59 -11.38 -11.94
C PHE A 82 -17.88 -11.23 -12.76
N VAL A 83 -18.60 -10.12 -12.62
CA VAL A 83 -19.79 -9.82 -13.44
C VAL A 83 -19.43 -9.73 -14.94
N GLN A 84 -18.30 -9.13 -15.29
CA GLN A 84 -17.81 -9.10 -16.66
C GLN A 84 -17.50 -10.51 -17.18
N LEU A 85 -16.87 -11.36 -16.36
CA LEU A 85 -16.55 -12.74 -16.71
C LEU A 85 -17.82 -13.55 -17.02
N ILE A 86 -18.82 -13.47 -16.14
CA ILE A 86 -20.10 -14.18 -16.33
C ILE A 86 -20.81 -13.69 -17.59
N LYS A 87 -20.96 -12.37 -17.75
CA LYS A 87 -21.70 -11.79 -18.90
C LYS A 87 -21.01 -12.06 -20.24
N ARG A 88 -19.69 -12.01 -20.26
CA ARG A 88 -18.90 -12.16 -21.50
C ARG A 88 -18.43 -13.60 -21.76
N LYS A 89 -18.63 -14.50 -20.78
CA LYS A 89 -18.32 -15.95 -20.84
C LYS A 89 -16.87 -16.28 -21.25
N SER A 90 -15.93 -15.35 -21.05
CA SER A 90 -14.52 -15.55 -21.37
C SER A 90 -13.64 -14.57 -20.60
N ILE A 91 -12.59 -15.06 -19.98
CA ILE A 91 -11.59 -14.24 -19.28
C ILE A 91 -10.89 -13.25 -20.22
N ARG A 92 -10.67 -13.66 -21.48
CA ARG A 92 -10.04 -12.80 -22.50
C ARG A 92 -10.90 -11.59 -22.90
N LYS A 93 -12.19 -11.62 -22.57
CA LYS A 93 -13.14 -10.52 -22.81
C LYS A 93 -13.33 -9.62 -21.60
N VAL A 94 -12.80 -9.98 -20.42
CA VAL A 94 -12.76 -9.09 -19.27
C VAL A 94 -11.83 -7.91 -19.57
N ASP A 95 -12.16 -6.72 -19.08
CA ASP A 95 -11.34 -5.54 -19.30
C ASP A 95 -9.92 -5.78 -18.77
N ALA A 96 -8.92 -5.51 -19.61
CA ALA A 96 -7.52 -5.83 -19.30
C ALA A 96 -7.01 -5.10 -18.03
N ASP A 97 -7.48 -3.87 -17.78
CA ASP A 97 -7.15 -3.11 -16.58
C ASP A 97 -7.75 -3.70 -15.30
N ILE A 98 -8.90 -4.41 -15.38
CA ILE A 98 -9.47 -5.17 -14.25
C ILE A 98 -8.69 -6.45 -14.00
N LEU A 99 -8.27 -7.16 -15.04
CA LEU A 99 -7.40 -8.34 -14.87
C LEU A 99 -6.05 -7.96 -14.27
N LEU A 100 -5.46 -6.86 -14.75
CA LEU A 100 -4.24 -6.30 -14.15
C LEU A 100 -4.45 -5.87 -12.71
N LEU A 101 -5.62 -5.32 -12.36
CA LEU A 101 -5.94 -4.94 -10.99
C LEU A 101 -6.03 -6.16 -10.07
N GLY A 102 -6.65 -7.25 -10.53
CA GLY A 102 -6.68 -8.51 -9.78
C GLY A 102 -5.28 -9.09 -9.54
N ALA A 103 -4.44 -9.13 -10.59
CA ALA A 103 -3.04 -9.57 -10.47
C ALA A 103 -2.25 -8.65 -9.52
N PHE A 104 -2.47 -7.35 -9.58
CA PHE A 104 -1.85 -6.36 -8.70
C PHE A 104 -2.22 -6.59 -7.22
N TYR A 105 -3.50 -6.83 -6.91
CA TYR A 105 -3.93 -7.11 -5.54
C TYR A 105 -3.36 -8.44 -5.03
N PHE A 106 -3.23 -9.43 -5.89
CA PHE A 106 -2.55 -10.68 -5.54
C PHE A 106 -1.07 -10.44 -5.18
N ILE A 107 -0.36 -9.59 -5.93
CA ILE A 107 1.02 -9.20 -5.62
C ILE A 107 1.10 -8.50 -4.24
N ILE A 108 0.17 -7.58 -3.95
CA ILE A 108 0.13 -6.88 -2.65
C ILE A 108 -0.03 -7.87 -1.49
N ILE A 109 -0.94 -8.85 -1.64
CA ILE A 109 -1.14 -9.90 -0.62
C ILE A 109 0.12 -10.76 -0.47
N ALA A 110 0.76 -11.14 -1.57
CA ALA A 110 1.99 -11.91 -1.53
C ALA A 110 3.14 -11.15 -0.84
N VAL A 111 3.28 -9.85 -1.09
CA VAL A 111 4.25 -8.97 -0.41
C VAL A 111 3.92 -8.86 1.08
N TYR A 112 2.66 -8.66 1.45
CA TYR A 112 2.22 -8.66 2.85
C TYR A 112 2.60 -9.96 3.56
N VAL A 113 2.21 -11.10 3.02
CA VAL A 113 2.53 -12.42 3.59
C VAL A 113 4.03 -12.65 3.68
N PHE A 114 4.80 -12.21 2.68
CA PHE A 114 6.26 -12.30 2.71
C PHE A 114 6.84 -11.61 3.94
N PHE A 115 6.43 -10.38 4.24
CA PHE A 115 6.96 -9.63 5.39
C PHE A 115 6.37 -10.05 6.75
N GLU A 116 5.24 -10.73 6.78
CA GLU A 116 4.75 -11.42 8.00
C GLU A 116 5.63 -12.63 8.35
N ILE A 117 6.14 -13.34 7.33
CA ILE A 117 7.02 -14.51 7.52
C ILE A 117 8.47 -14.07 7.79
N PHE A 118 8.98 -13.11 7.00
CA PHE A 118 10.34 -12.58 7.10
C PHE A 118 10.32 -11.26 7.89
N VAL A 119 10.24 -11.39 9.22
CA VAL A 119 10.11 -10.23 10.11
C VAL A 119 11.38 -9.41 10.11
N VAL A 120 11.25 -8.12 9.82
CA VAL A 120 12.34 -7.12 9.84
C VAL A 120 12.33 -6.36 11.17
N ASN A 121 11.20 -5.78 11.56
CA ASN A 121 10.97 -5.12 12.83
C ASN A 121 9.74 -5.70 13.51
N TYR A 122 9.71 -5.63 14.85
CA TYR A 122 8.50 -5.83 15.65
C TYR A 122 7.87 -4.50 16.04
N ARG A 123 6.56 -4.50 16.35
CA ARG A 123 5.82 -3.30 16.74
C ARG A 123 6.42 -2.62 17.97
N PRO A 124 6.31 -1.26 18.07
CA PRO A 124 6.75 -0.51 19.25
C PRO A 124 6.02 -0.90 20.54
N VAL A 125 4.81 -1.43 20.42
CA VAL A 125 3.94 -1.79 21.55
C VAL A 125 3.37 -3.20 21.35
N LEU A 126 3.13 -3.89 22.45
CA LEU A 126 2.42 -5.17 22.44
C LEU A 126 0.92 -4.92 22.34
N LEU A 127 0.28 -5.38 21.27
CA LEU A 127 -1.18 -5.40 21.15
C LEU A 127 -1.79 -6.67 21.75
N GLY A 128 -0.99 -7.71 21.88
CA GLY A 128 -1.31 -8.99 22.48
C GLY A 128 -0.16 -9.50 23.36
N LYS A 129 -0.10 -10.81 23.58
CA LYS A 129 0.97 -11.46 24.37
C LYS A 129 2.29 -11.62 23.61
N GLU A 130 2.21 -11.74 22.31
CA GLU A 130 3.36 -12.02 21.44
C GLU A 130 3.83 -10.78 20.69
N LEU A 131 5.07 -10.85 20.20
CA LEU A 131 5.62 -9.87 19.29
C LEU A 131 4.96 -10.00 17.91
N GLU A 132 4.51 -8.88 17.33
CA GLU A 132 3.91 -8.83 16.01
C GLU A 132 4.84 -8.13 15.02
N ALA A 133 4.91 -8.64 13.79
CA ALA A 133 5.64 -7.99 12.71
C ALA A 133 5.11 -6.57 12.45
N SER A 134 6.00 -5.64 12.11
CA SER A 134 5.61 -4.25 11.86
C SER A 134 6.09 -3.70 10.53
N PHE A 135 7.20 -4.19 9.99
CA PHE A 135 7.84 -3.66 8.78
C PHE A 135 7.54 -4.52 7.53
N PRO A 136 7.19 -3.89 6.40
CA PRO A 136 6.66 -2.51 6.28
C PRO A 136 5.25 -2.42 6.83
N SER A 137 4.77 -1.22 7.18
CA SER A 137 3.40 -1.05 7.64
C SER A 137 2.39 -1.52 6.59
N SER A 138 1.74 -2.66 6.86
CA SER A 138 0.79 -3.31 5.96
C SER A 138 -0.41 -2.41 5.66
N HIS A 139 -0.99 -1.75 6.67
CA HIS A 139 -2.09 -0.81 6.47
C HIS A 139 -1.70 0.36 5.58
N THR A 140 -0.53 0.96 5.80
CA THR A 140 -0.02 2.04 4.93
C THR A 140 0.12 1.56 3.49
N MET A 141 0.76 0.41 3.26
CA MET A 141 0.97 -0.13 1.92
C MET A 141 -0.35 -0.50 1.23
N ILE A 142 -1.20 -1.30 1.89
CA ILE A 142 -2.44 -1.85 1.32
C ILE A 142 -3.43 -0.74 1.02
N VAL A 143 -3.71 0.15 1.98
CA VAL A 143 -4.66 1.26 1.79
C VAL A 143 -4.18 2.20 0.71
N PHE A 144 -2.87 2.55 0.71
CA PHE A 144 -2.29 3.39 -0.34
C PHE A 144 -2.45 2.76 -1.72
N CYS A 145 -2.12 1.48 -1.88
CA CYS A 145 -2.24 0.76 -3.15
C CYS A 145 -3.70 0.68 -3.64
N ILE A 146 -4.63 0.29 -2.77
CA ILE A 146 -6.03 0.14 -3.14
C ILE A 146 -6.64 1.49 -3.51
N MET A 147 -6.46 2.52 -2.68
CA MET A 147 -7.07 3.82 -2.92
C MET A 147 -6.46 4.54 -4.13
N SER A 148 -5.16 4.42 -4.36
CA SER A 148 -4.50 4.96 -5.56
C SER A 148 -5.00 4.28 -6.84
N THR A 149 -5.14 2.95 -6.83
CA THR A 149 -5.69 2.23 -8.00
C THR A 149 -7.18 2.51 -8.17
N ALA A 150 -7.95 2.70 -7.09
CA ALA A 150 -9.34 3.12 -7.14
C ALA A 150 -9.49 4.50 -7.83
N ILE A 151 -8.64 5.47 -7.51
CA ILE A 151 -8.60 6.78 -8.19
C ILE A 151 -8.43 6.58 -9.71
N LEU A 152 -7.51 5.72 -10.13
CA LEU A 152 -7.29 5.42 -11.56
C LEU A 152 -8.51 4.74 -12.19
N GLN A 153 -9.14 3.81 -11.49
CA GLN A 153 -10.34 3.11 -11.96
C GLN A 153 -11.56 4.04 -12.03
N PHE A 154 -11.76 4.92 -11.05
CA PHE A 154 -12.83 5.93 -11.07
C PHE A 154 -12.69 6.87 -12.26
N GLN A 155 -11.44 7.28 -12.58
CA GLN A 155 -11.15 8.10 -13.76
C GLN A 155 -11.59 7.43 -15.07
N ARG A 156 -11.49 6.10 -15.16
CA ARG A 156 -11.80 5.33 -16.36
C ARG A 156 -13.30 5.00 -16.47
N ARG A 157 -13.99 4.79 -15.35
CA ARG A 157 -15.33 4.16 -15.30
C ARG A 157 -16.45 5.12 -14.97
N ILE A 158 -16.18 6.18 -14.19
CA ILE A 158 -17.24 7.10 -13.75
C ILE A 158 -17.33 8.27 -14.72
N LYS A 159 -18.44 8.31 -15.48
CA LYS A 159 -18.69 9.37 -16.47
C LYS A 159 -19.11 10.70 -15.85
N LYS A 160 -19.84 10.66 -14.71
CA LYS A 160 -20.30 11.88 -13.99
C LYS A 160 -19.12 12.57 -13.31
N PRO A 161 -18.71 13.79 -13.76
CA PRO A 161 -17.46 14.42 -13.27
C PRO A 161 -17.52 14.77 -11.77
N GLY A 162 -18.69 15.22 -11.27
CA GLY A 162 -18.87 15.54 -9.85
C GLY A 162 -18.66 14.32 -8.95
N LEU A 163 -19.38 13.23 -9.22
CA LEU A 163 -19.23 11.97 -8.47
C LEU A 163 -17.79 11.43 -8.52
N ARG A 164 -17.17 11.46 -9.71
CA ARG A 164 -15.78 11.02 -9.88
C ARG A 164 -14.82 11.81 -8.99
N LYS A 165 -14.95 13.16 -8.98
CA LYS A 165 -14.10 14.03 -8.15
C LYS A 165 -14.30 13.73 -6.65
N ILE A 166 -15.54 13.57 -6.20
CA ILE A 166 -15.85 13.23 -4.80
C ILE A 166 -15.16 11.93 -4.40
N LEU A 167 -15.33 10.86 -5.20
CA LEU A 167 -14.74 9.55 -4.87
C LEU A 167 -13.20 9.58 -4.90
N GLN A 168 -12.59 10.32 -5.84
CA GLN A 168 -11.15 10.50 -5.90
C GLN A 168 -10.64 11.29 -4.67
N TRP A 169 -11.36 12.34 -4.27
CA TRP A 169 -11.02 13.13 -3.09
C TRP A 169 -11.14 12.29 -1.81
N LEU A 170 -12.24 11.54 -1.64
CA LEU A 170 -12.42 10.63 -0.51
C LEU A 170 -11.31 9.58 -0.44
N SER A 171 -10.92 9.00 -1.59
CA SER A 171 -9.78 8.06 -1.64
C SER A 171 -8.48 8.73 -1.17
N GLY A 172 -8.23 9.97 -1.57
CA GLY A 172 -7.06 10.74 -1.12
C GLY A 172 -7.09 11.00 0.40
N VAL A 173 -8.25 11.39 0.94
CA VAL A 173 -8.43 11.60 2.38
C VAL A 173 -8.18 10.31 3.16
N ILE A 174 -8.75 9.18 2.73
CA ILE A 174 -8.53 7.88 3.37
C ILE A 174 -7.04 7.52 3.41
N MET A 175 -6.31 7.73 2.30
CA MET A 175 -4.85 7.48 2.27
C MET A 175 -4.11 8.35 3.31
N ILE A 176 -4.36 9.66 3.31
CA ILE A 176 -3.67 10.60 4.20
C ILE A 176 -3.99 10.27 5.66
N VAL A 177 -5.28 10.10 5.99
CA VAL A 177 -5.71 9.79 7.35
C VAL A 177 -5.12 8.47 7.83
N THR A 178 -5.04 7.45 6.96
CA THR A 178 -4.41 6.17 7.33
C THR A 178 -2.92 6.34 7.60
N ILE A 179 -2.18 7.01 6.72
CA ILE A 179 -0.72 7.20 6.87
C ILE A 179 -0.42 7.97 8.16
N VAL A 180 -1.06 9.13 8.35
CA VAL A 180 -0.87 9.98 9.53
C VAL A 180 -1.39 9.29 10.79
N GLY A 181 -2.56 8.66 10.72
CA GLY A 181 -3.16 7.94 11.84
C GLY A 181 -2.31 6.76 12.30
N ARG A 182 -1.69 6.00 11.38
CA ARG A 182 -0.75 4.93 11.76
C ARG A 182 0.51 5.47 12.43
N LEU A 183 0.98 6.65 12.05
CA LEU A 183 2.09 7.30 12.74
C LEU A 183 1.68 7.74 14.17
N ILE A 184 0.54 8.41 14.31
CA ILE A 184 0.05 8.91 15.60
C ILE A 184 -0.40 7.76 16.51
N SER A 185 -0.87 6.64 15.95
CA SER A 185 -1.28 5.47 16.75
C SER A 185 -0.14 4.86 17.56
N GLY A 186 1.11 5.07 17.14
CA GLY A 186 2.30 4.52 17.81
C GLY A 186 2.42 3.01 17.75
N VAL A 187 1.68 2.32 16.87
CA VAL A 187 1.76 0.85 16.68
C VAL A 187 2.75 0.44 15.59
N HIS A 188 3.36 1.40 14.92
CA HIS A 188 4.42 1.23 13.93
C HIS A 188 5.55 2.22 14.17
N TRP A 189 6.76 1.80 13.86
CA TRP A 189 7.88 2.71 13.77
C TRP A 189 7.74 3.64 12.56
N PHE A 190 8.37 4.81 12.61
CA PHE A 190 8.38 5.75 11.49
C PHE A 190 8.89 5.10 10.21
N THR A 191 9.96 4.29 10.31
CA THR A 191 10.56 3.59 9.17
C THR A 191 9.62 2.56 8.56
N ASP A 192 8.73 1.93 9.33
CA ASP A 192 7.75 0.97 8.82
C ASP A 192 6.73 1.67 7.91
N ILE A 193 6.30 2.87 8.31
CA ILE A 193 5.34 3.68 7.55
C ILE A 193 5.98 4.21 6.28
N LEU A 194 7.21 4.71 6.38
CA LEU A 194 7.98 5.19 5.22
C LEU A 194 8.22 4.06 4.21
N ALA A 195 8.56 2.85 4.69
CA ALA A 195 8.73 1.67 3.87
C ALA A 195 7.43 1.24 3.17
N GLY A 196 6.31 1.19 3.91
CA GLY A 196 4.99 0.90 3.36
C GLY A 196 4.58 1.88 2.26
N LEU A 197 4.89 3.17 2.46
CA LEU A 197 4.62 4.22 1.47
C LEU A 197 5.52 4.09 0.22
N LEU A 198 6.83 3.90 0.39
CA LEU A 198 7.77 3.74 -0.74
C LEU A 198 7.42 2.52 -1.58
N LEU A 199 7.17 1.38 -0.95
CA LEU A 199 6.80 0.15 -1.62
C LEU A 199 5.44 0.28 -2.30
N GLY A 200 4.45 0.87 -1.61
CA GLY A 200 3.13 1.15 -2.17
C GLY A 200 3.20 2.06 -3.41
N MET A 201 3.97 3.14 -3.35
CA MET A 201 4.18 4.04 -4.50
C MET A 201 4.87 3.32 -5.67
N ALA A 202 5.90 2.49 -5.40
CA ALA A 202 6.59 1.71 -6.43
C ALA A 202 5.61 0.78 -7.17
N LEU A 203 4.80 0.04 -6.41
CA LEU A 203 3.80 -0.89 -6.94
C LEU A 203 2.70 -0.17 -7.74
N VAL A 204 2.19 0.95 -7.24
CA VAL A 204 1.16 1.75 -7.95
C VAL A 204 1.70 2.31 -9.26
N MET A 205 2.96 2.78 -9.30
CA MET A 205 3.60 3.25 -10.53
C MET A 205 3.79 2.12 -11.53
N LEU A 206 4.13 0.91 -11.07
CA LEU A 206 4.21 -0.28 -11.91
C LEU A 206 2.84 -0.60 -12.51
N TYR A 207 1.79 -0.65 -11.70
CA TYR A 207 0.41 -0.86 -12.16
C TYR A 207 0.00 0.18 -13.22
N ALA A 208 0.24 1.46 -12.96
CA ALA A 208 -0.08 2.53 -13.90
C ALA A 208 0.70 2.42 -15.23
N ALA A 209 1.96 1.96 -15.17
CA ALA A 209 2.77 1.68 -16.36
C ALA A 209 2.16 0.54 -17.19
N LEU A 210 1.80 -0.57 -16.54
CA LEU A 210 1.22 -1.75 -17.18
C LEU A 210 -0.13 -1.44 -17.82
N VAL A 211 -1.00 -0.70 -17.13
CA VAL A 211 -2.29 -0.27 -17.70
C VAL A 211 -2.10 0.59 -18.93
N LYS A 212 -1.17 1.56 -18.89
CA LYS A 212 -0.87 2.40 -20.08
C LYS A 212 -0.25 1.60 -21.21
N TRP A 213 0.55 0.61 -20.90
CA TRP A 213 1.16 -0.27 -21.91
C TRP A 213 0.11 -1.10 -22.61
N THR A 214 -0.81 -1.74 -21.87
CA THR A 214 -1.93 -2.50 -22.45
C THR A 214 -2.86 -1.62 -23.29
N ASP A 215 -3.18 -0.39 -22.84
CA ASP A 215 -3.99 0.56 -23.61
C ASP A 215 -3.33 0.92 -24.96
N THR A 216 -2.01 1.07 -24.98
CA THR A 216 -1.27 1.39 -26.20
C THR A 216 -1.25 0.20 -27.18
N TRP A 217 -1.02 -0.98 -26.64
CA TRP A 217 -0.98 -2.22 -27.44
C TRP A 217 -2.34 -2.58 -28.06
N GLN A 218 -3.45 -2.35 -27.32
CA GLN A 218 -4.80 -2.58 -27.84
C GLN A 218 -5.18 -1.60 -28.96
N LYS A 219 -4.63 -0.37 -28.96
CA LYS A 219 -4.86 0.61 -30.03
C LYS A 219 -4.03 0.37 -31.31
N SER A 220 -2.99 -0.45 -31.20
CA SER A 220 -2.10 -0.76 -32.34
C SER A 220 -2.54 -2.01 -33.12
N LYS A 221 -3.56 -2.72 -32.63
CA LYS A 221 -4.25 -3.83 -33.29
C LYS A 221 -5.54 -3.38 -33.93
#